data_bcfb6ffd9f930bde62a59beee3d428d0
#
_entry.id   bcfb6ffd9f930bde62a59beee3d428d0
#
_cell.length_a   1.000
_cell.length_b   1.000
_cell.length_c   1.000
_cell.angle_alpha   90.00
_cell.angle_beta   90.00
_cell.angle_gamma   90.00
#
_symmetry.space_group_name_H-M   'P 1'
#
loop_
_entity.id
_entity.type
_entity.pdbx_description
1 polymer ?
#
loop_
_entity_poly.entity_id
_entity_poly.type
_entity_poly.pdbx_seq_one_letter_code
_entity_poly.pdbx_strand_id
1 'polypeptide(L)'
;MGEAAEGSLRLVIADDHPLFRGALREAVLGRHADATIEEVGTFDELTALLERDRDFDLILLDLTMPGARGFSGLIYLRAQYTSLPVVVVSGNEESAVIRRCMDLGASGFIPKTMSVAAMREAVAGVLGGETFVPSDISLAARADAETDAIISRLATLTPQQVRVLMMLSEGRLNKQIAYELSVSEATVKAHVSAILQKLSVESRTQAVIAVSKVEAGLWSQSQA
;
A
#
# COMPACT_ATOMS: atom_id res chain seq x y z
N MET A 1 27.86 29.71 6.14
CA MET A 1 27.35 28.35 6.38
C MET A 1 25.86 28.52 6.49
N GLY A 2 25.14 28.27 5.39
CA GLY A 2 23.70 28.39 5.36
C GLY A 2 23.08 27.13 5.96
N GLU A 3 22.34 27.30 7.05
CA GLU A 3 21.34 26.35 7.50
C GLU A 3 20.32 26.26 6.35
N ALA A 4 20.33 25.16 5.63
CA ALA A 4 19.18 24.80 4.80
C ALA A 4 18.01 24.73 5.77
N ALA A 5 16.96 25.53 5.57
CA ALA A 5 15.71 25.39 6.25
C ALA A 5 15.23 23.95 6.00
N GLU A 6 15.41 23.07 6.98
CA GLU A 6 14.78 21.74 6.96
C GLU A 6 13.28 22.01 6.90
N GLY A 7 12.68 21.76 5.75
CA GLY A 7 11.23 21.86 5.58
C GLY A 7 10.57 21.01 6.64
N SER A 8 9.49 21.51 7.26
CA SER A 8 8.70 20.75 8.23
C SER A 8 8.30 19.41 7.63
N LEU A 9 8.60 18.32 8.32
CA LEU A 9 8.30 16.95 7.89
C LEU A 9 6.80 16.77 7.61
N ARG A 10 6.46 16.18 6.50
CA ARG A 10 5.07 16.02 6.05
C ARG A 10 4.72 14.56 5.84
N LEU A 11 3.76 14.05 6.59
CA LEU A 11 3.36 12.63 6.54
C LEU A 11 1.87 12.47 6.25
N VAL A 12 1.54 11.31 5.69
CA VAL A 12 0.15 10.87 5.58
C VAL A 12 -0.06 9.62 6.43
N ILE A 13 -1.12 9.62 7.25
CA ILE A 13 -1.62 8.44 7.96
C ILE A 13 -2.90 8.00 7.28
N ALA A 14 -2.86 6.87 6.60
CA ALA A 14 -3.96 6.26 5.89
C ALA A 14 -4.42 4.99 6.62
N ASP A 15 -5.45 5.10 7.46
CA ASP A 15 -6.01 4.03 8.28
C ASP A 15 -7.48 4.35 8.60
N ASP A 16 -8.40 3.41 8.49
CA ASP A 16 -9.82 3.62 8.76
C ASP A 16 -10.19 3.58 10.26
N HIS A 17 -9.23 3.22 11.13
CA HIS A 17 -9.41 3.14 12.58
C HIS A 17 -8.95 4.45 13.29
N PRO A 18 -9.85 5.33 13.74
CA PRO A 18 -9.47 6.63 14.31
C PRO A 18 -8.55 6.54 15.53
N LEU A 19 -8.77 5.54 16.39
CA LEU A 19 -7.93 5.34 17.59
C LEU A 19 -6.49 4.98 17.22
N PHE A 20 -6.32 4.20 16.15
CA PHE A 20 -5.00 3.81 15.71
C PHE A 20 -4.27 4.95 14.99
N ARG A 21 -4.99 5.76 14.21
CA ARG A 21 -4.41 7.03 13.68
C ARG A 21 -3.87 7.90 14.79
N GLY A 22 -4.61 8.02 15.92
CA GLY A 22 -4.12 8.76 17.10
C GLY A 22 -2.81 8.21 17.66
N ALA A 23 -2.65 6.90 17.75
CA ALA A 23 -1.41 6.25 18.20
C ALA A 23 -0.23 6.52 17.24
N LEU A 24 -0.46 6.40 15.94
CA LEU A 24 0.56 6.71 14.93
C LEU A 24 0.96 8.20 14.96
N ARG A 25 -0.02 9.09 15.10
CA ARG A 25 0.23 10.52 15.25
C ARG A 25 1.10 10.82 16.47
N GLU A 26 0.80 10.20 17.62
CA GLU A 26 1.62 10.34 18.83
C GLU A 26 3.04 9.80 18.61
N ALA A 27 3.19 8.69 17.92
CA ALA A 27 4.50 8.13 17.59
C ALA A 27 5.32 9.10 16.75
N VAL A 28 4.74 9.69 15.70
CA VAL A 28 5.42 10.68 14.84
C VAL A 28 5.79 11.94 15.62
N LEU A 29 4.81 12.57 16.26
CA LEU A 29 5.00 13.85 16.96
C LEU A 29 5.95 13.74 18.16
N GLY A 30 6.06 12.55 18.76
CA GLY A 30 6.98 12.31 19.88
C GLY A 30 8.47 12.51 19.54
N ARG A 31 8.83 12.51 18.25
CA ARG A 31 10.21 12.79 17.78
C ARG A 31 10.29 13.96 16.80
N HIS A 32 9.20 14.24 16.10
CA HIS A 32 9.08 15.29 15.10
C HIS A 32 7.91 16.21 15.46
N ALA A 33 8.09 17.03 16.50
CA ALA A 33 7.01 17.86 17.07
C ALA A 33 6.42 18.86 16.06
N ASP A 34 7.21 19.28 15.07
CA ASP A 34 6.83 20.23 14.03
C ASP A 34 6.28 19.55 12.76
N ALA A 35 6.14 18.21 12.77
CA ALA A 35 5.62 17.47 11.62
C ALA A 35 4.18 17.85 11.30
N THR A 36 3.89 18.03 10.01
CA THR A 36 2.52 18.16 9.50
C THR A 36 2.01 16.77 9.14
N ILE A 37 0.85 16.38 9.68
CA ILE A 37 0.27 15.06 9.46
C ILE A 37 -1.13 15.22 8.88
N GLU A 38 -1.31 14.69 7.66
CA GLU A 38 -2.61 14.53 7.02
C GLU A 38 -3.15 13.13 7.37
N GLU A 39 -4.45 13.06 7.72
CA GLU A 39 -5.11 11.82 8.09
C GLU A 39 -6.24 11.51 7.11
N VAL A 40 -6.30 10.30 6.60
CA VAL A 40 -7.34 9.82 5.70
C VAL A 40 -7.86 8.45 6.14
N GLY A 41 -9.16 8.21 5.96
CA GLY A 41 -9.82 6.97 6.37
C GLY A 41 -10.14 6.03 5.21
N THR A 42 -9.95 6.47 3.96
CA THR A 42 -10.23 5.67 2.76
C THR A 42 -9.11 5.82 1.74
N PHE A 43 -8.99 4.82 0.86
CA PHE A 43 -8.00 4.87 -0.21
C PHE A 43 -8.32 5.94 -1.26
N ASP A 44 -9.60 6.24 -1.48
CA ASP A 44 -10.03 7.31 -2.38
C ASP A 44 -9.64 8.69 -1.83
N GLU A 45 -9.77 8.91 -0.52
CA GLU A 45 -9.27 10.13 0.13
C GLU A 45 -7.75 10.25 0.01
N LEU A 46 -7.00 9.14 0.21
CA LEU A 46 -5.56 9.11 0.04
C LEU A 46 -5.15 9.49 -1.38
N THR A 47 -5.77 8.88 -2.38
CA THR A 47 -5.43 9.17 -3.77
C THR A 47 -5.77 10.61 -4.16
N ALA A 48 -6.93 11.13 -3.72
CA ALA A 48 -7.32 12.53 -3.95
C ALA A 48 -6.36 13.52 -3.27
N LEU A 49 -5.87 13.21 -2.07
CA LEU A 49 -4.87 14.00 -1.36
C LEU A 49 -3.55 14.04 -2.15
N LEU A 50 -3.03 12.87 -2.56
CA LEU A 50 -1.76 12.75 -3.28
C LEU A 50 -1.81 13.30 -4.73
N GLU A 51 -2.98 13.33 -5.37
CA GLU A 51 -3.17 13.99 -6.66
C GLU A 51 -3.10 15.51 -6.54
N ARG A 52 -3.59 16.08 -5.43
CA ARG A 52 -3.58 17.51 -5.15
C ARG A 52 -2.22 18.00 -4.64
N ASP A 53 -1.56 17.19 -3.83
CA ASP A 53 -0.30 17.51 -3.18
C ASP A 53 0.60 16.28 -3.15
N ARG A 54 1.83 16.41 -3.64
CA ARG A 54 2.81 15.31 -3.72
C ARG A 54 4.01 15.48 -2.79
N ASP A 55 4.02 16.55 -2.05
CA ASP A 55 5.12 16.93 -1.20
C ASP A 55 4.96 16.32 0.20
N PHE A 56 5.09 14.98 0.25
CA PHE A 56 5.09 14.20 1.49
C PHE A 56 6.38 13.39 1.59
N ASP A 57 6.85 13.21 2.82
CA ASP A 57 8.07 12.48 3.15
C ASP A 57 7.81 11.00 3.45
N LEU A 58 6.58 10.65 3.89
CA LEU A 58 6.22 9.29 4.28
C LEU A 58 4.71 9.06 4.24
N ILE A 59 4.31 7.87 3.82
CA ILE A 59 2.95 7.34 4.00
C ILE A 59 2.98 6.18 5.00
N LEU A 60 2.13 6.24 6.03
CA LEU A 60 1.79 5.13 6.90
C LEU A 60 0.47 4.54 6.37
N LEU A 61 0.50 3.32 5.83
CA LEU A 61 -0.60 2.71 5.06
C LEU A 61 -1.16 1.48 5.78
N ASP A 62 -2.44 1.51 6.14
CA ASP A 62 -3.17 0.29 6.49
C ASP A 62 -3.53 -0.52 5.24
N LEU A 63 -3.39 -1.86 5.31
CA LEU A 63 -3.74 -2.78 4.22
C LEU A 63 -5.25 -3.05 4.11
N THR A 64 -6.04 -2.70 5.13
CA THR A 64 -7.45 -3.13 5.25
C THR A 64 -8.44 -1.96 5.17
N MET A 65 -8.01 -0.81 4.68
CA MET A 65 -8.87 0.37 4.59
C MET A 65 -9.85 0.31 3.39
N PRO A 66 -11.03 0.96 3.47
CA PRO A 66 -11.99 1.05 2.37
C PRO A 66 -11.37 1.64 1.10
N GLY A 67 -11.76 1.10 -0.06
CA GLY A 67 -11.25 1.53 -1.38
C GLY A 67 -9.96 0.83 -1.82
N ALA A 68 -9.24 0.16 -0.91
CA ALA A 68 -8.15 -0.76 -1.23
C ALA A 68 -8.36 -2.09 -0.51
N ARG A 69 -7.97 -3.17 -1.15
CA ARG A 69 -8.02 -4.51 -0.55
C ARG A 69 -6.63 -5.13 -0.59
N GLY A 70 -6.21 -5.66 0.53
CA GLY A 70 -4.95 -6.36 0.62
C GLY A 70 -3.77 -5.49 0.18
N PHE A 71 -2.94 -6.01 -0.71
CA PHE A 71 -1.74 -5.30 -1.18
C PHE A 71 -2.01 -4.29 -2.31
N SER A 72 -3.26 -4.19 -2.81
CA SER A 72 -3.56 -3.36 -3.99
C SER A 72 -3.22 -1.88 -3.78
N GLY A 73 -3.47 -1.35 -2.58
CA GLY A 73 -3.10 0.02 -2.22
C GLY A 73 -1.59 0.25 -2.26
N LEU A 74 -0.80 -0.68 -1.70
CA LEU A 74 0.66 -0.62 -1.74
C LEU A 74 1.17 -0.69 -3.18
N ILE A 75 0.66 -1.63 -3.99
CA ILE A 75 1.02 -1.78 -5.41
C ILE A 75 0.75 -0.47 -6.17
N TYR A 76 -0.42 0.14 -5.95
CA TYR A 76 -0.76 1.41 -6.58
C TYR A 76 0.22 2.52 -6.19
N LEU A 77 0.48 2.69 -4.89
CA LEU A 77 1.37 3.73 -4.40
C LEU A 77 2.80 3.55 -4.94
N ARG A 78 3.32 2.34 -4.97
CA ARG A 78 4.64 2.06 -5.52
C ARG A 78 4.73 2.25 -7.02
N ALA A 79 3.63 2.03 -7.77
CA ALA A 79 3.57 2.29 -9.20
C ALA A 79 3.47 3.79 -9.53
N GLN A 80 2.75 4.58 -8.71
CA GLN A 80 2.46 5.99 -8.97
C GLN A 80 3.49 6.94 -8.31
N TYR A 81 3.97 6.60 -7.11
CA TYR A 81 4.81 7.44 -6.25
C TYR A 81 6.08 6.69 -5.87
N THR A 82 6.93 6.41 -6.84
CA THR A 82 8.11 5.53 -6.70
C THR A 82 9.13 6.03 -5.69
N SER A 83 9.26 7.35 -5.51
CA SER A 83 10.20 7.98 -4.59
C SER A 83 9.64 8.20 -3.19
N LEU A 84 8.32 8.15 -3.00
CA LEU A 84 7.68 8.39 -1.71
C LEU A 84 7.73 7.11 -0.86
N PRO A 85 8.40 7.10 0.29
CA PRO A 85 8.42 5.94 1.18
C PRO A 85 7.02 5.55 1.66
N VAL A 86 6.73 4.24 1.69
CA VAL A 86 5.48 3.70 2.22
C VAL A 86 5.81 2.68 3.29
N VAL A 87 5.38 2.94 4.51
CA VAL A 87 5.41 1.96 5.61
C VAL A 87 4.02 1.35 5.74
N VAL A 88 3.96 0.03 5.67
CA VAL A 88 2.73 -0.70 5.92
C VAL A 88 2.49 -0.80 7.41
N VAL A 89 1.25 -0.55 7.81
CA VAL A 89 0.78 -0.70 9.19
C VAL A 89 -0.36 -1.71 9.18
N SER A 90 -0.24 -2.82 9.89
CA SER A 90 -1.24 -3.90 9.81
C SER A 90 -1.38 -4.67 11.11
N GLY A 91 -2.61 -5.16 11.36
CA GLY A 91 -2.88 -6.11 12.43
C GLY A 91 -2.50 -7.56 12.08
N ASN A 92 -2.27 -7.86 10.80
CA ASN A 92 -1.82 -9.18 10.39
C ASN A 92 -0.29 -9.23 10.35
N GLU A 93 0.30 -10.00 11.29
CA GLU A 93 1.74 -10.11 11.51
C GLU A 93 2.32 -11.40 10.93
N GLU A 94 1.59 -12.11 10.07
CA GLU A 94 2.11 -13.31 9.43
C GLU A 94 3.37 -12.99 8.61
N SER A 95 4.43 -13.78 8.80
CA SER A 95 5.71 -13.59 8.09
C SER A 95 5.55 -13.54 6.56
N ALA A 96 4.56 -14.27 6.02
CA ALA A 96 4.24 -14.25 4.59
C ALA A 96 3.68 -12.88 4.14
N VAL A 97 2.85 -12.24 4.97
CA VAL A 97 2.28 -10.91 4.70
C VAL A 97 3.38 -9.85 4.73
N ILE A 98 4.19 -9.87 5.78
CA ILE A 98 5.30 -8.92 5.95
C ILE A 98 6.27 -9.02 4.77
N ARG A 99 6.67 -10.25 4.40
CA ARG A 99 7.53 -10.45 3.24
C ARG A 99 6.91 -9.88 1.96
N ARG A 100 5.64 -10.18 1.67
CA ARG A 100 4.96 -9.66 0.47
C ARG A 100 4.94 -8.15 0.43
N CYS A 101 4.77 -7.48 1.57
CA CYS A 101 4.89 -6.02 1.65
C CYS A 101 6.29 -5.55 1.23
N MET A 102 7.33 -6.21 1.72
CA MET A 102 8.72 -5.87 1.40
C MET A 102 9.04 -6.16 -0.07
N ASP A 103 8.61 -7.29 -0.62
CA ASP A 103 8.78 -7.66 -2.04
C ASP A 103 8.04 -6.70 -2.98
N LEU A 104 6.92 -6.12 -2.54
CA LEU A 104 6.17 -5.08 -3.24
C LEU A 104 6.78 -3.68 -3.06
N GLY A 105 7.90 -3.55 -2.35
CA GLY A 105 8.65 -2.30 -2.21
C GLY A 105 8.19 -1.40 -1.07
N ALA A 106 7.57 -1.95 -0.02
CA ALA A 106 7.37 -1.20 1.22
C ALA A 106 8.73 -0.80 1.83
N SER A 107 8.80 0.40 2.39
CA SER A 107 9.97 0.89 3.13
C SER A 107 10.03 0.35 4.56
N GLY A 108 8.96 -0.26 5.04
CA GLY A 108 8.89 -0.92 6.32
C GLY A 108 7.53 -1.52 6.61
N PHE A 109 7.46 -2.28 7.70
CA PHE A 109 6.24 -2.90 8.21
C PHE A 109 6.15 -2.69 9.73
N ILE A 110 5.06 -2.09 10.20
CA ILE A 110 4.76 -1.83 11.60
C ILE A 110 3.54 -2.65 12.02
N PRO A 111 3.67 -3.64 12.90
CA PRO A 111 2.54 -4.32 13.51
C PRO A 111 1.65 -3.36 14.32
N LYS A 112 0.33 -3.46 14.19
CA LYS A 112 -0.61 -2.67 15.01
C LYS A 112 -0.54 -2.99 16.51
N THR A 113 0.05 -4.14 16.88
CA THR A 113 0.29 -4.55 18.29
C THR A 113 1.51 -3.89 18.91
N MET A 114 2.34 -3.23 18.10
CA MET A 114 3.57 -2.58 18.55
C MET A 114 3.26 -1.41 19.48
N SER A 115 4.11 -1.20 20.50
CA SER A 115 3.98 -0.04 21.37
C SER A 115 4.27 1.28 20.64
N VAL A 116 3.64 2.39 21.07
CA VAL A 116 3.87 3.72 20.48
C VAL A 116 5.36 4.10 20.47
N ALA A 117 6.10 3.73 21.51
CA ALA A 117 7.55 3.98 21.58
C ALA A 117 8.32 3.22 20.50
N ALA A 118 7.98 1.96 20.24
CA ALA A 118 8.61 1.16 19.18
C ALA A 118 8.19 1.65 17.78
N MET A 119 6.92 2.05 17.58
CA MET A 119 6.46 2.67 16.34
C MET A 119 7.24 3.96 16.04
N ARG A 120 7.52 4.78 17.06
CA ARG A 120 8.33 6.00 16.94
C ARG A 120 9.72 5.73 16.39
N GLU A 121 10.41 4.72 16.94
CA GLU A 121 11.75 4.35 16.46
C GLU A 121 11.70 3.77 15.03
N ALA A 122 10.67 2.97 14.71
CA ALA A 122 10.46 2.44 13.37
C ALA A 122 10.27 3.55 12.32
N VAL A 123 9.40 4.52 12.61
CA VAL A 123 9.16 5.67 11.73
C VAL A 123 10.43 6.50 11.55
N ALA A 124 11.14 6.78 12.64
CA ALA A 124 12.38 7.55 12.59
C ALA A 124 13.48 6.85 11.78
N GLY A 125 13.62 5.53 11.89
CA GLY A 125 14.55 4.74 11.08
C GLY A 125 14.22 4.85 9.59
N VAL A 126 12.94 4.70 9.21
CA VAL A 126 12.53 4.81 7.80
C VAL A 126 12.75 6.23 7.26
N LEU A 127 12.48 7.25 8.02
CA LEU A 127 12.78 8.65 7.64
C LEU A 127 14.30 8.89 7.49
N GLY A 128 15.11 8.13 8.24
CA GLY A 128 16.57 8.10 8.09
C GLY A 128 17.06 7.28 6.89
N GLY A 129 16.15 6.67 6.10
CA GLY A 129 16.48 5.84 4.93
C GLY A 129 16.69 4.37 5.25
N GLU A 130 16.42 3.92 6.47
CA GLU A 130 16.49 2.51 6.85
C GLU A 130 15.21 1.78 6.42
N THR A 131 15.32 0.46 6.28
CA THR A 131 14.15 -0.42 6.10
C THR A 131 13.78 -1.02 7.45
N PHE A 132 12.53 -0.86 7.87
CA PHE A 132 12.08 -1.42 9.14
C PHE A 132 11.27 -2.70 8.94
N VAL A 133 11.72 -3.78 9.59
CA VAL A 133 10.99 -5.06 9.70
C VAL A 133 11.11 -5.54 11.14
N PRO A 134 10.04 -6.08 11.77
CA PRO A 134 10.12 -6.66 13.11
C PRO A 134 11.20 -7.72 13.20
N SER A 135 12.03 -7.68 14.25
CA SER A 135 13.22 -8.51 14.40
C SER A 135 12.96 -10.01 14.59
N ASP A 136 11.77 -10.36 15.05
CA ASP A 136 11.29 -11.72 15.25
C ASP A 136 10.78 -12.39 13.97
N ILE A 137 10.71 -11.64 12.86
CA ILE A 137 10.23 -12.14 11.57
C ILE A 137 11.39 -12.65 10.73
N SER A 138 11.39 -13.96 10.49
CA SER A 138 12.30 -14.56 9.51
C SER A 138 11.76 -14.34 8.08
N LEU A 139 12.40 -13.45 7.35
CA LEU A 139 12.16 -13.28 5.90
C LEU A 139 12.72 -14.45 5.06
N ALA A 140 13.42 -15.40 5.69
CA ALA A 140 14.11 -16.51 5.00
C ALA A 140 13.16 -17.66 4.57
N ALA A 141 11.92 -17.74 5.08
CA ALA A 141 10.99 -18.76 4.61
C ALA A 141 10.59 -18.45 3.14
N ARG A 142 10.85 -19.34 2.21
CA ARG A 142 10.52 -19.16 0.80
C ARG A 142 8.99 -18.99 0.64
N ALA A 143 8.57 -17.91 -0.01
CA ALA A 143 7.22 -17.85 -0.56
C ALA A 143 7.07 -18.92 -1.65
N ASP A 144 5.85 -19.30 -1.96
CA ASP A 144 5.56 -20.15 -3.09
C ASP A 144 6.03 -19.45 -4.37
N ALA A 145 6.84 -20.12 -5.20
CA ALA A 145 7.40 -19.57 -6.42
C ALA A 145 6.32 -19.02 -7.39
N GLU A 146 5.11 -19.57 -7.33
CA GLU A 146 3.97 -19.07 -8.10
C GLU A 146 3.53 -17.69 -7.60
N THR A 147 3.45 -17.50 -6.30
CA THR A 147 3.08 -16.22 -5.68
C THR A 147 4.13 -15.14 -5.94
N ASP A 148 5.42 -15.46 -5.84
CA ASP A 148 6.54 -14.56 -6.16
C ASP A 148 6.49 -14.11 -7.63
N ALA A 149 6.17 -15.02 -8.54
CA ALA A 149 6.01 -14.68 -9.95
C ALA A 149 4.81 -13.75 -10.19
N ILE A 150 3.69 -13.93 -9.47
CA ILE A 150 2.54 -13.02 -9.56
C ILE A 150 2.90 -11.64 -9.03
N ILE A 151 3.56 -11.54 -7.87
CA ILE A 151 4.01 -10.28 -7.27
C ILE A 151 4.91 -9.52 -8.24
N SER A 152 5.90 -10.20 -8.83
CA SER A 152 6.81 -9.59 -9.81
C SER A 152 6.07 -9.03 -11.03
N ARG A 153 5.03 -9.71 -11.49
CA ARG A 153 4.17 -9.25 -12.60
C ARG A 153 3.28 -8.08 -12.19
N LEU A 154 2.69 -8.10 -11.00
CA LEU A 154 1.89 -6.99 -10.46
C LEU A 154 2.71 -5.70 -10.39
N ALA A 155 3.98 -5.78 -9.99
CA ALA A 155 4.89 -4.64 -9.95
C ALA A 155 5.16 -4.01 -11.35
N THR A 156 4.86 -4.70 -12.45
CA THR A 156 4.98 -4.15 -13.81
C THR A 156 3.77 -3.34 -14.28
N LEU A 157 2.68 -3.36 -13.53
CA LEU A 157 1.46 -2.64 -13.90
C LEU A 157 1.67 -1.12 -13.77
N THR A 158 1.08 -0.38 -14.71
CA THR A 158 1.01 1.08 -14.57
C THR A 158 -0.05 1.43 -13.51
N PRO A 159 0.00 2.64 -12.91
CA PRO A 159 -0.99 3.08 -11.93
C PRO A 159 -2.44 2.92 -12.40
N GLN A 160 -2.71 3.31 -13.66
CA GLN A 160 -4.04 3.17 -14.24
C GLN A 160 -4.46 1.69 -14.41
N GLN A 161 -3.51 0.81 -14.74
CA GLN A 161 -3.77 -0.63 -14.79
C GLN A 161 -4.05 -1.20 -13.39
N VAL A 162 -3.34 -0.74 -12.37
CA VAL A 162 -3.62 -1.14 -10.97
C VAL A 162 -5.03 -0.69 -10.58
N ARG A 163 -5.42 0.56 -10.83
CA ARG A 163 -6.79 1.06 -10.56
C ARG A 163 -7.87 0.21 -11.27
N VAL A 164 -7.67 -0.07 -12.54
CA VAL A 164 -8.59 -0.94 -13.30
C VAL A 164 -8.65 -2.34 -12.68
N LEU A 165 -7.50 -2.92 -12.30
CA LEU A 165 -7.44 -4.25 -11.69
C LEU A 165 -8.16 -4.29 -10.32
N MET A 166 -8.03 -3.27 -9.49
CA MET A 166 -8.76 -3.12 -8.22
C MET A 166 -10.28 -3.16 -8.47
N MET A 167 -10.77 -2.35 -9.41
CA MET A 167 -12.20 -2.34 -9.78
C MET A 167 -12.68 -3.65 -10.39
N LEU A 168 -11.81 -4.36 -11.13
CA LEU A 168 -12.10 -5.71 -11.62
C LEU A 168 -12.27 -6.70 -10.45
N SER A 169 -11.45 -6.61 -9.44
CA SER A 169 -11.52 -7.46 -8.23
C SER A 169 -12.77 -7.19 -7.39
N GLU A 170 -13.32 -5.97 -7.46
CA GLU A 170 -14.61 -5.60 -6.89
C GLU A 170 -15.82 -6.12 -7.70
N GLY A 171 -15.57 -6.77 -8.85
CA GLY A 171 -16.63 -7.27 -9.71
C GLY A 171 -17.23 -6.24 -10.67
N ARG A 172 -16.67 -5.03 -10.77
CA ARG A 172 -17.21 -3.94 -11.61
C ARG A 172 -17.14 -4.27 -13.10
N LEU A 173 -18.18 -3.96 -13.84
CA LEU A 173 -18.22 -4.11 -15.30
C LEU A 173 -17.40 -3.01 -15.99
N ASN A 174 -16.89 -3.28 -17.20
CA ASN A 174 -16.10 -2.28 -17.95
C ASN A 174 -16.84 -0.95 -18.13
N LYS A 175 -18.15 -0.96 -18.29
CA LYS A 175 -18.99 0.25 -18.38
C LYS A 175 -18.96 1.07 -17.08
N GLN A 176 -18.99 0.41 -15.93
CA GLN A 176 -18.94 1.06 -14.62
C GLN A 176 -17.54 1.65 -14.38
N ILE A 177 -16.49 0.88 -14.70
CA ILE A 177 -15.10 1.33 -14.61
C ILE A 177 -14.88 2.55 -15.53
N ALA A 178 -15.39 2.51 -16.76
CA ALA A 178 -15.28 3.61 -17.72
C ALA A 178 -15.93 4.90 -17.19
N TYR A 179 -17.11 4.77 -16.61
CA TYR A 179 -17.83 5.89 -15.99
C TYR A 179 -17.03 6.50 -14.83
N GLU A 180 -16.55 5.66 -13.91
CA GLU A 180 -15.84 6.09 -12.69
C GLU A 180 -14.47 6.73 -13.00
N LEU A 181 -13.76 6.18 -14.00
CA LEU A 181 -12.48 6.72 -14.44
C LEU A 181 -12.62 7.85 -15.50
N SER A 182 -13.85 8.23 -15.87
CA SER A 182 -14.13 9.25 -16.90
C SER A 182 -13.41 8.97 -18.23
N VAL A 183 -13.37 7.69 -18.65
CA VAL A 183 -12.77 7.25 -19.91
C VAL A 183 -13.78 6.46 -20.77
N SER A 184 -13.40 6.12 -22.01
CA SER A 184 -14.24 5.26 -22.85
C SER A 184 -14.19 3.79 -22.41
N GLU A 185 -15.26 3.03 -22.68
CA GLU A 185 -15.26 1.58 -22.45
C GLU A 185 -14.18 0.87 -23.28
N ALA A 186 -13.87 1.39 -24.47
CA ALA A 186 -12.79 0.89 -25.31
C ALA A 186 -11.41 1.06 -24.61
N THR A 187 -11.19 2.18 -23.93
CA THR A 187 -9.99 2.42 -23.13
C THR A 187 -9.87 1.41 -22.00
N VAL A 188 -10.97 1.14 -21.28
CA VAL A 188 -10.98 0.12 -20.22
C VAL A 188 -10.66 -1.26 -20.78
N LYS A 189 -11.25 -1.64 -21.93
CA LYS A 189 -10.93 -2.92 -22.61
C LYS A 189 -9.45 -3.03 -22.96
N ALA A 190 -8.83 -1.94 -23.44
CA ALA A 190 -7.40 -1.92 -23.73
C ALA A 190 -6.55 -2.11 -22.45
N HIS A 191 -6.92 -1.45 -21.34
CA HIS A 191 -6.26 -1.68 -20.04
C HIS A 191 -6.41 -3.12 -19.57
N VAL A 192 -7.62 -3.69 -19.65
CA VAL A 192 -7.87 -5.09 -19.27
C VAL A 192 -6.98 -6.03 -20.09
N SER A 193 -6.93 -5.88 -21.43
CA SER A 193 -6.06 -6.69 -22.29
C SER A 193 -4.59 -6.59 -21.90
N ALA A 194 -4.10 -5.37 -21.63
CA ALA A 194 -2.72 -5.17 -21.20
C ALA A 194 -2.44 -5.79 -19.82
N ILE A 195 -3.39 -5.73 -18.87
CA ILE A 195 -3.30 -6.38 -17.57
C ILE A 195 -3.18 -7.90 -17.74
N LEU A 196 -4.07 -8.52 -18.53
CA LEU A 196 -4.04 -9.96 -18.77
C LEU A 196 -2.70 -10.41 -19.36
N GLN A 197 -2.17 -9.66 -20.33
CA GLN A 197 -0.87 -9.93 -20.94
C GLN A 197 0.26 -9.85 -19.91
N LYS A 198 0.31 -8.78 -19.11
CA LYS A 198 1.35 -8.57 -18.09
C LYS A 198 1.30 -9.62 -16.97
N LEU A 199 0.09 -9.99 -16.55
CA LEU A 199 -0.10 -11.05 -15.54
C LEU A 199 0.09 -12.45 -16.11
N SER A 200 0.22 -12.61 -17.45
CA SER A 200 0.29 -13.89 -18.15
C SER A 200 -0.91 -14.78 -17.85
N VAL A 201 -2.11 -14.20 -17.93
CA VAL A 201 -3.40 -14.89 -17.74
C VAL A 201 -4.31 -14.66 -18.94
N GLU A 202 -5.25 -15.58 -19.18
CA GLU A 202 -6.10 -15.58 -20.39
C GLU A 202 -7.45 -14.92 -20.17
N SER A 203 -7.86 -14.73 -18.91
CA SER A 203 -9.19 -14.20 -18.62
C SER A 203 -9.20 -13.25 -17.42
N ARG A 204 -10.23 -12.36 -17.39
CA ARG A 204 -10.53 -11.51 -16.27
C ARG A 204 -10.62 -12.27 -14.95
N THR A 205 -11.30 -13.41 -14.96
CA THR A 205 -11.45 -14.26 -13.77
C THR A 205 -10.10 -14.76 -13.27
N GLN A 206 -9.21 -15.17 -14.17
CA GLN A 206 -7.85 -15.58 -13.78
C GLN A 206 -7.03 -14.42 -13.22
N ALA A 207 -7.19 -13.20 -13.75
CA ALA A 207 -6.52 -12.03 -13.19
C ALA A 207 -6.99 -11.74 -11.75
N VAL A 208 -8.29 -11.82 -11.50
CA VAL A 208 -8.86 -11.65 -10.14
C VAL A 208 -8.38 -12.77 -9.21
N ILE A 209 -8.37 -14.02 -9.66
CA ILE A 209 -7.86 -15.17 -8.89
C ILE A 209 -6.36 -14.98 -8.56
N ALA A 210 -5.55 -14.49 -9.51
CA ALA A 210 -4.14 -14.23 -9.29
C ALA A 210 -3.93 -13.20 -8.17
N VAL A 211 -4.69 -12.11 -8.16
CA VAL A 211 -4.68 -11.12 -7.07
C VAL A 211 -5.11 -11.77 -5.75
N SER A 212 -6.22 -12.50 -5.75
CA SER A 212 -6.73 -13.17 -4.54
C SER A 212 -5.74 -14.18 -3.95
N LYS A 213 -4.91 -14.85 -4.76
CA LYS A 213 -3.83 -15.73 -4.27
C LYS A 213 -2.76 -14.94 -3.49
N VAL A 214 -2.40 -13.75 -3.98
CA VAL A 214 -1.46 -12.88 -3.26
C VAL A 214 -2.08 -12.40 -1.95
N GLU A 215 -3.38 -12.15 -1.93
CA GLU A 215 -4.13 -11.66 -0.77
C GLU A 215 -4.53 -12.76 0.23
N ALA A 216 -4.47 -14.03 -0.14
CA ALA A 216 -5.00 -15.16 0.66
C ALA A 216 -4.39 -15.24 2.08
N GLY A 217 -3.17 -14.75 2.29
CA GLY A 217 -2.56 -14.64 3.62
C GLY A 217 -3.10 -13.50 4.49
N LEU A 218 -3.83 -12.53 3.91
CA LEU A 218 -4.36 -11.38 4.68
C LEU A 218 -5.70 -11.68 5.37
N TRP A 219 -6.45 -12.67 4.87
CA TRP A 219 -7.84 -12.91 5.27
C TRP A 219 -8.02 -14.05 6.26
N SER A 220 -6.96 -14.78 6.62
CA SER A 220 -7.05 -15.95 7.51
C SER A 220 -7.48 -15.61 8.95
N GLN A 221 -7.49 -14.35 9.37
CA GLN A 221 -7.82 -13.93 10.75
C GLN A 221 -9.06 -13.05 10.91
N SER A 222 -9.78 -12.69 9.84
CA SER A 222 -10.99 -11.84 9.97
C SER A 222 -12.25 -12.60 10.39
N GLN A 223 -12.17 -13.88 10.76
CA GLN A 223 -13.32 -14.73 11.15
C GLN A 223 -13.13 -15.42 12.53
N ALA A 224 -12.36 -14.84 13.42
CA ALA A 224 -12.28 -15.34 14.79
C ALA A 224 -12.77 -14.30 15.80
#